data_4cd2b62e528b878aef7831788e156d23
#
_entry.id   4cd2b62e528b878aef7831788e156d23
#
_cell.length_a   1.000
_cell.length_b   1.000
_cell.length_c   1.000
_cell.angle_alpha   90.00
_cell.angle_beta   90.00
_cell.angle_gamma   90.00
#
_symmetry.space_group_name_H-M   'P 1'
#
loop_
_entity.id
_entity.type
_entity.pdbx_description
1 polymer ?
#
loop_
_entity_poly.entity_id
_entity_poly.type
_entity_poly.pdbx_seq_one_letter_code
_entity_poly.pdbx_strand_id
1 'polypeptide(L)'
;VKTVADIKGLKVRGGGASNRLVKALGGVPIGLPPQELALALERGGLDCSVQALNWMISFGVQDIAKHVLDYPMGSSRGLGLIVMRRDSWKKLTKAERKILWDNAPLASARAVANSYLKVDAAYRQKIGPSKGVQFYQAGDDVKNAISAMIAKEDTAVIATIKKQGAKNPEKVIAAFKRTLAKWRGFSQNDIKGNAEAYARILKR
;
A
#
# COMPACT_ATOMS: atom_id res chain seq x y z
N VAL A 1 0.74 -20.18 -5.09
CA VAL A 1 1.51 -19.18 -5.87
C VAL A 1 2.80 -18.88 -5.11
N LYS A 2 3.94 -19.26 -5.68
CA LYS A 2 5.27 -19.02 -5.09
C LYS A 2 6.27 -18.49 -6.13
N THR A 3 6.02 -18.75 -7.40
CA THR A 3 6.88 -18.45 -8.54
C THR A 3 6.19 -17.53 -9.54
N VAL A 4 6.95 -16.94 -10.46
CA VAL A 4 6.39 -16.17 -11.59
C VAL A 4 5.54 -17.06 -12.49
N ALA A 5 5.93 -18.34 -12.66
CA ALA A 5 5.17 -19.29 -13.46
C ALA A 5 3.75 -19.51 -12.90
N ASP A 6 3.60 -19.52 -11.58
CA ASP A 6 2.31 -19.67 -10.92
C ASP A 6 1.38 -18.45 -11.13
N ILE A 7 1.95 -17.27 -11.42
CA ILE A 7 1.21 -16.00 -11.60
C ILE A 7 0.83 -15.80 -13.06
N LYS A 8 1.57 -16.41 -13.98
CA LYS A 8 1.40 -16.19 -15.41
C LYS A 8 -0.03 -16.48 -15.87
N GLY A 9 -0.66 -15.50 -16.50
CA GLY A 9 -2.01 -15.62 -17.05
C GLY A 9 -3.15 -15.46 -16.03
N LEU A 10 -2.87 -15.45 -14.71
CA LEU A 10 -3.90 -15.25 -13.71
C LEU A 10 -4.54 -13.86 -13.81
N LYS A 11 -5.85 -13.80 -13.64
CA LYS A 11 -6.62 -12.57 -13.49
C LYS A 11 -6.40 -12.01 -12.09
N VAL A 12 -5.57 -10.98 -11.99
CA VAL A 12 -5.13 -10.44 -10.70
C VAL A 12 -5.72 -9.05 -10.49
N ARG A 13 -6.47 -8.87 -9.42
CA ARG A 13 -6.91 -7.55 -9.04
C ARG A 13 -5.73 -6.66 -8.70
N GLY A 14 -5.65 -5.51 -9.36
CA GLY A 14 -4.69 -4.47 -9.09
C GLY A 14 -5.33 -3.08 -9.14
N GLY A 15 -4.53 -2.05 -8.98
CA GLY A 15 -4.92 -0.66 -9.13
C GLY A 15 -3.68 0.23 -9.18
N GLY A 16 -3.64 1.22 -10.08
CA GLY A 16 -2.49 2.11 -10.22
C GLY A 16 -1.17 1.37 -10.46
N ALA A 17 -0.21 1.54 -9.55
CA ALA A 17 1.10 0.89 -9.64
C ALA A 17 1.02 -0.65 -9.60
N SER A 18 0.06 -1.22 -8.89
CA SER A 18 -0.10 -2.68 -8.82
C SER A 18 -0.42 -3.31 -10.18
N ASN A 19 -1.05 -2.58 -11.10
CA ASN A 19 -1.29 -3.10 -12.46
C ASN A 19 0.03 -3.31 -13.23
N ARG A 20 1.02 -2.44 -13.02
CA ARG A 20 2.36 -2.62 -13.62
C ARG A 20 3.08 -3.81 -13.00
N LEU A 21 2.96 -3.96 -11.68
CA LEU A 21 3.49 -5.10 -10.96
C LEU A 21 2.90 -6.42 -11.48
N VAL A 22 1.57 -6.51 -11.58
CA VAL A 22 0.88 -7.70 -12.10
C VAL A 22 1.37 -8.06 -13.50
N LYS A 23 1.50 -7.06 -14.38
CA LYS A 23 2.05 -7.28 -15.73
C LYS A 23 3.50 -7.75 -15.70
N ALA A 24 4.32 -7.17 -14.84
CA ALA A 24 5.74 -7.58 -14.70
C ALA A 24 5.89 -9.02 -14.22
N LEU A 25 4.92 -9.53 -13.45
CA LEU A 25 4.83 -10.91 -13.00
C LEU A 25 4.11 -11.84 -14.01
N GLY A 26 3.71 -11.33 -15.16
CA GLY A 26 3.03 -12.11 -16.21
C GLY A 26 1.53 -12.34 -16.00
N GLY A 27 0.94 -11.74 -14.99
CA GLY A 27 -0.51 -11.79 -14.74
C GLY A 27 -1.30 -10.81 -15.58
N VAL A 28 -2.62 -10.97 -15.61
CA VAL A 28 -3.59 -10.11 -16.28
C VAL A 28 -4.21 -9.17 -15.25
N PRO A 29 -3.92 -7.86 -15.27
CA PRO A 29 -4.44 -6.94 -14.26
C PRO A 29 -5.91 -6.60 -14.53
N ILE A 30 -6.73 -6.76 -13.51
CA ILE A 30 -8.15 -6.41 -13.50
C ILE A 30 -8.35 -5.23 -12.55
N GLY A 31 -8.89 -4.13 -13.07
CA GLY A 31 -9.26 -2.95 -12.27
C GLY A 31 -10.62 -3.17 -11.63
N LEU A 32 -10.66 -3.19 -10.29
CA LEU A 32 -11.87 -3.43 -9.53
C LEU A 32 -11.85 -2.66 -8.21
N PRO A 33 -12.97 -2.02 -7.80
CA PRO A 33 -13.10 -1.44 -6.46
C PRO A 33 -12.85 -2.48 -5.36
N PRO A 34 -12.20 -2.11 -4.24
CA PRO A 34 -11.93 -3.07 -3.16
C PRO A 34 -13.18 -3.75 -2.59
N GLN A 35 -14.31 -3.06 -2.61
CA GLN A 35 -15.60 -3.56 -2.10
C GLN A 35 -16.15 -4.75 -2.89
N GLU A 36 -15.77 -4.87 -4.15
CA GLU A 36 -16.21 -5.94 -5.06
C GLU A 36 -15.25 -7.14 -5.06
N LEU A 37 -14.13 -7.04 -4.34
CA LEU A 37 -13.04 -8.01 -4.39
C LEU A 37 -13.46 -9.41 -3.96
N ALA A 38 -14.12 -9.53 -2.81
CA ALA A 38 -14.55 -10.84 -2.28
C ALA A 38 -15.50 -11.54 -3.26
N LEU A 39 -16.53 -10.83 -3.73
CA LEU A 39 -17.50 -11.36 -4.67
C LEU A 39 -16.88 -11.78 -6.01
N ALA A 40 -15.91 -10.98 -6.50
CA ALA A 40 -15.22 -11.29 -7.75
C ALA A 40 -14.33 -12.54 -7.63
N LEU A 41 -13.67 -12.74 -6.48
CA LEU A 41 -12.92 -13.97 -6.18
C LEU A 41 -13.86 -15.18 -6.08
N GLU A 42 -14.96 -15.06 -5.34
CA GLU A 42 -15.94 -16.12 -5.13
C GLU A 42 -16.55 -16.60 -6.46
N ARG A 43 -16.84 -15.68 -7.37
CA ARG A 43 -17.44 -15.97 -8.68
C ARG A 43 -16.42 -16.35 -9.77
N GLY A 44 -15.13 -16.43 -9.46
CA GLY A 44 -14.08 -16.73 -10.44
C GLY A 44 -13.83 -15.62 -11.47
N GLY A 45 -14.32 -14.40 -11.21
CA GLY A 45 -13.97 -13.21 -11.99
C GLY A 45 -12.52 -12.77 -11.77
N LEU A 46 -11.95 -13.17 -10.66
CA LEU A 46 -10.55 -13.00 -10.30
C LEU A 46 -9.97 -14.33 -9.80
N ASP A 47 -8.69 -14.55 -10.06
CA ASP A 47 -7.93 -15.67 -9.51
C ASP A 47 -7.18 -15.27 -8.23
N CYS A 48 -6.72 -14.02 -8.15
CA CYS A 48 -6.06 -13.47 -6.96
C CYS A 48 -6.06 -11.94 -6.95
N SER A 49 -5.45 -11.34 -5.90
CA SER A 49 -5.32 -9.89 -5.81
C SER A 49 -3.99 -9.45 -5.19
N VAL A 50 -3.50 -8.29 -5.62
CA VAL A 50 -2.44 -7.54 -4.92
C VAL A 50 -3.10 -6.51 -4.01
N GLN A 51 -2.89 -6.67 -2.70
CA GLN A 51 -3.56 -5.85 -1.69
C GLN A 51 -2.73 -5.71 -0.41
N ALA A 52 -3.14 -4.81 0.47
CA ALA A 52 -2.64 -4.77 1.83
C ALA A 52 -3.21 -5.94 2.65
N LEU A 53 -2.42 -6.48 3.59
CA LEU A 53 -2.80 -7.68 4.33
C LEU A 53 -4.06 -7.47 5.19
N ASN A 54 -4.23 -6.28 5.78
CA ASN A 54 -5.44 -5.93 6.53
C ASN A 54 -6.74 -5.99 5.71
N TRP A 55 -6.65 -5.98 4.38
CA TRP A 55 -7.83 -6.14 3.52
C TRP A 55 -8.41 -7.55 3.55
N MET A 56 -7.64 -8.54 3.97
CA MET A 56 -8.14 -9.89 4.21
C MET A 56 -9.33 -9.86 5.19
N ILE A 57 -9.25 -8.98 6.21
CA ILE A 57 -10.34 -8.76 7.18
C ILE A 57 -11.35 -7.75 6.63
N SER A 58 -10.88 -6.55 6.23
CA SER A 58 -11.76 -5.40 5.96
C SER A 58 -12.72 -5.62 4.79
N PHE A 59 -12.37 -6.51 3.86
CA PHE A 59 -13.19 -6.85 2.68
C PHE A 59 -13.60 -8.32 2.63
N GLY A 60 -13.50 -9.07 3.75
CA GLY A 60 -13.96 -10.45 3.84
C GLY A 60 -13.19 -11.46 2.99
N VAL A 61 -12.00 -11.09 2.49
CA VAL A 61 -11.22 -11.93 1.56
C VAL A 61 -10.70 -13.20 2.22
N GLN A 62 -10.44 -13.18 3.52
CA GLN A 62 -9.93 -14.32 4.29
C GLN A 62 -10.84 -15.56 4.30
N ASP A 63 -12.12 -15.37 4.05
CA ASP A 63 -13.07 -16.48 4.02
C ASP A 63 -13.05 -17.23 2.68
N ILE A 64 -12.50 -16.61 1.63
CA ILE A 64 -12.41 -17.12 0.26
C ILE A 64 -10.96 -17.48 -0.09
N ALA A 65 -10.02 -16.54 0.03
CA ALA A 65 -8.62 -16.73 -0.31
C ALA A 65 -7.83 -17.26 0.89
N LYS A 66 -7.26 -18.46 0.76
CA LYS A 66 -6.53 -19.16 1.83
C LYS A 66 -5.01 -19.16 1.67
N HIS A 67 -4.50 -18.61 0.58
CA HIS A 67 -3.07 -18.61 0.27
C HIS A 67 -2.55 -17.18 0.09
N VAL A 68 -1.55 -16.80 0.87
CA VAL A 68 -0.96 -15.45 0.84
C VAL A 68 0.52 -15.55 0.52
N LEU A 69 0.95 -14.93 -0.57
CA LEU A 69 2.35 -14.64 -0.84
C LEU A 69 2.75 -13.41 -0.04
N ASP A 70 3.39 -13.64 1.13
CA ASP A 70 3.74 -12.57 2.07
C ASP A 70 5.12 -11.97 1.72
N TYR A 71 5.11 -11.09 0.74
CA TYR A 71 6.30 -10.39 0.29
C TYR A 71 5.98 -8.92 0.02
N PRO A 72 6.87 -7.97 0.38
CA PRO A 72 6.68 -6.56 0.09
C PRO A 72 6.71 -6.28 -1.41
N MET A 73 5.55 -6.12 -2.01
CA MET A 73 5.40 -5.89 -3.46
C MET A 73 5.42 -4.40 -3.84
N GLY A 74 6.04 -3.56 -3.04
CA GLY A 74 6.06 -2.11 -3.23
C GLY A 74 4.95 -1.39 -2.50
N SER A 75 4.83 -0.08 -2.73
CA SER A 75 3.85 0.75 -2.03
C SER A 75 2.50 0.72 -2.74
N SER A 76 1.60 -0.12 -2.28
CA SER A 76 0.17 -0.04 -2.63
C SER A 76 -0.70 0.44 -1.47
N ARG A 77 -0.07 1.02 -0.45
CA ARG A 77 -0.81 1.52 0.72
C ARG A 77 -1.59 2.76 0.34
N GLY A 78 -2.89 2.73 0.56
CA GLY A 78 -3.66 3.95 0.70
C GLY A 78 -3.01 4.75 1.83
N LEU A 79 -2.39 5.86 1.50
CA LEU A 79 -2.01 6.84 2.50
C LEU A 79 -3.32 7.29 3.12
N GLY A 80 -3.52 7.00 4.42
CA GLY A 80 -4.68 7.46 5.16
C GLY A 80 -4.68 8.97 5.16
N LEU A 81 -5.45 9.56 4.26
CA LEU A 81 -5.51 10.99 4.11
C LEU A 81 -6.81 11.50 4.70
N ILE A 82 -6.70 12.50 5.54
CA ILE A 82 -7.85 13.35 5.87
C ILE A 82 -7.92 14.39 4.77
N VAL A 83 -8.92 14.27 3.90
CA VAL A 83 -9.18 15.24 2.84
C VAL A 83 -10.40 16.08 3.19
N MET A 84 -10.31 17.38 2.94
CA MET A 84 -11.40 18.31 3.15
C MET A 84 -11.65 19.09 1.87
N ARG A 85 -12.91 19.33 1.56
CA ARG A 85 -13.28 20.22 0.45
C ARG A 85 -12.71 21.62 0.68
N ARG A 86 -12.22 22.26 -0.37
CA ARG A 86 -11.64 23.61 -0.31
C ARG A 86 -12.58 24.61 0.34
N ASP A 87 -13.88 24.54 0.01
CA ASP A 87 -14.87 25.48 0.56
C ASP A 87 -15.13 25.24 2.06
N SER A 88 -15.11 23.99 2.52
CA SER A 88 -15.17 23.66 3.95
C SER A 88 -13.92 24.18 4.68
N TRP A 89 -12.74 24.00 4.08
CA TRP A 89 -11.49 24.55 4.62
C TRP A 89 -11.52 26.08 4.77
N LYS A 90 -12.07 26.78 3.78
CA LYS A 90 -12.18 28.25 3.81
C LYS A 90 -13.09 28.76 4.93
N LYS A 91 -14.10 27.97 5.32
CA LYS A 91 -15.03 28.35 6.42
C LYS A 91 -14.39 28.21 7.81
N LEU A 92 -13.31 27.46 7.95
CA LEU A 92 -12.61 27.31 9.21
C LEU A 92 -11.87 28.59 9.59
N THR A 93 -11.91 28.93 10.86
CA THR A 93 -11.08 29.95 11.47
C THR A 93 -9.60 29.59 11.43
N LYS A 94 -8.72 30.55 11.68
CA LYS A 94 -7.27 30.29 11.80
C LYS A 94 -6.97 29.31 12.94
N ALA A 95 -7.67 29.42 14.06
CA ALA A 95 -7.51 28.54 15.21
C ALA A 95 -7.88 27.08 14.86
N GLU A 96 -9.03 26.85 14.23
CA GLU A 96 -9.47 25.52 13.81
C GLU A 96 -8.53 24.89 12.81
N ARG A 97 -8.05 25.64 11.81
CA ARG A 97 -7.02 25.15 10.85
C ARG A 97 -5.73 24.77 11.56
N LYS A 98 -5.32 25.56 12.56
CA LYS A 98 -4.13 25.25 13.36
C LYS A 98 -4.29 23.95 14.14
N ILE A 99 -5.46 23.72 14.77
CA ILE A 99 -5.76 22.47 15.47
C ILE A 99 -5.64 21.27 14.53
N LEU A 100 -6.26 21.34 13.35
CA LEU A 100 -6.18 20.26 12.35
C LEU A 100 -4.74 20.02 11.91
N TRP A 101 -3.98 21.09 11.63
CA TRP A 101 -2.59 20.99 11.20
C TRP A 101 -1.69 20.37 12.27
N ASP A 102 -1.83 20.81 13.51
CA ASP A 102 -1.01 20.33 14.63
C ASP A 102 -1.28 18.87 14.97
N ASN A 103 -2.49 18.36 14.73
CA ASN A 103 -2.87 16.99 15.02
C ASN A 103 -2.68 16.03 13.84
N ALA A 104 -2.55 16.51 12.61
CA ALA A 104 -2.40 15.66 11.42
C ALA A 104 -1.23 14.67 11.49
N PRO A 105 -0.02 15.04 11.97
CA PRO A 105 1.09 14.09 12.10
C PRO A 105 0.78 12.95 13.07
N LEU A 106 0.15 13.26 14.21
CA LEU A 106 -0.22 12.24 15.20
C LEU A 106 -1.32 11.32 14.67
N ALA A 107 -2.33 11.88 14.03
CA ALA A 107 -3.41 11.11 13.39
C ALA A 107 -2.84 10.14 12.33
N SER A 108 -1.92 10.62 11.47
CA SER A 108 -1.27 9.81 10.46
C SER A 108 -0.42 8.69 11.08
N ALA A 109 0.37 8.99 12.11
CA ALA A 109 1.18 8.00 12.80
C ALA A 109 0.33 6.91 13.46
N ARG A 110 -0.74 7.30 14.15
CA ARG A 110 -1.69 6.38 14.78
C ARG A 110 -2.43 5.53 13.75
N ALA A 111 -2.85 6.11 12.62
CA ALA A 111 -3.49 5.36 11.55
C ALA A 111 -2.56 4.27 10.99
N VAL A 112 -1.29 4.60 10.71
CA VAL A 112 -0.31 3.60 10.25
C VAL A 112 -0.06 2.53 11.30
N ALA A 113 0.21 2.92 12.56
CA ALA A 113 0.52 1.99 13.63
C ALA A 113 -0.64 1.03 13.93
N ASN A 114 -1.86 1.53 14.03
CA ASN A 114 -3.00 0.75 14.48
C ASN A 114 -3.71 0.02 13.34
N SER A 115 -3.88 0.65 12.16
CA SER A 115 -4.66 0.07 11.07
C SER A 115 -3.84 -0.84 10.15
N TYR A 116 -2.50 -0.68 10.11
CA TYR A 116 -1.63 -1.52 9.28
C TYR A 116 -0.71 -2.38 10.13
N LEU A 117 0.24 -1.79 10.86
CA LEU A 117 1.31 -2.57 11.49
C LEU A 117 0.79 -3.56 12.54
N LYS A 118 -0.09 -3.13 13.45
CA LYS A 118 -0.67 -4.01 14.48
C LYS A 118 -1.60 -5.04 13.87
N VAL A 119 -2.45 -4.63 12.92
CA VAL A 119 -3.41 -5.54 12.27
C VAL A 119 -2.68 -6.57 11.42
N ASP A 120 -1.71 -6.14 10.61
CA ASP A 120 -0.91 -7.04 9.79
C ASP A 120 -0.14 -8.06 10.63
N ALA A 121 0.46 -7.63 11.75
CA ALA A 121 1.15 -8.52 12.67
C ALA A 121 0.20 -9.54 13.32
N ALA A 122 -0.93 -9.09 13.86
CA ALA A 122 -1.93 -9.96 14.45
C ALA A 122 -2.53 -10.94 13.41
N TYR A 123 -2.71 -10.47 12.18
CA TYR A 123 -3.22 -11.30 11.10
C TYR A 123 -2.25 -12.44 10.76
N ARG A 124 -0.97 -12.15 10.59
CA ARG A 124 0.05 -13.18 10.32
C ARG A 124 0.16 -14.20 11.43
N GLN A 125 0.17 -13.74 12.67
CA GLN A 125 0.48 -14.58 13.83
C GLN A 125 -0.72 -15.39 14.33
N LYS A 126 -1.92 -14.85 14.27
CA LYS A 126 -3.08 -15.44 14.93
C LYS A 126 -4.31 -15.52 14.04
N ILE A 127 -4.77 -14.40 13.47
CA ILE A 127 -6.09 -14.33 12.82
C ILE A 127 -6.11 -15.16 11.54
N GLY A 128 -5.14 -14.98 10.65
CA GLY A 128 -5.05 -15.70 9.39
C GLY A 128 -4.95 -17.22 9.60
N PRO A 129 -4.01 -17.72 10.42
CA PRO A 129 -3.92 -19.16 10.74
C PRO A 129 -5.20 -19.73 11.33
N SER A 130 -5.90 -19.01 12.23
CA SER A 130 -7.18 -19.47 12.79
C SER A 130 -8.32 -19.58 11.75
N LYS A 131 -8.16 -18.90 10.61
CA LYS A 131 -9.04 -18.95 9.44
C LYS A 131 -8.56 -19.92 8.35
N GLY A 132 -7.51 -20.68 8.61
CA GLY A 132 -6.91 -21.61 7.65
C GLY A 132 -6.08 -20.94 6.55
N VAL A 133 -5.69 -19.67 6.75
CA VAL A 133 -4.85 -18.94 5.80
C VAL A 133 -3.39 -19.36 5.96
N GLN A 134 -2.76 -19.71 4.85
CA GLN A 134 -1.37 -20.12 4.77
C GLN A 134 -0.53 -18.99 4.15
N PHE A 135 0.66 -18.76 4.72
CA PHE A 135 1.60 -17.74 4.26
C PHE A 135 2.80 -18.37 3.59
N TYR A 136 3.19 -17.84 2.45
CA TYR A 136 4.32 -18.33 1.65
C TYR A 136 5.33 -17.20 1.41
N GLN A 137 6.59 -17.55 1.38
CA GLN A 137 7.64 -16.64 0.95
C GLN A 137 7.76 -16.62 -0.58
N ALA A 138 8.10 -15.47 -1.14
CA ALA A 138 8.34 -15.35 -2.58
C ALA A 138 9.61 -16.11 -3.00
N GLY A 139 9.55 -16.78 -4.12
CA GLY A 139 10.72 -17.31 -4.81
C GLY A 139 11.62 -16.19 -5.34
N ASP A 140 12.88 -16.54 -5.67
CA ASP A 140 13.85 -15.52 -6.12
C ASP A 140 13.50 -14.95 -7.49
N ASP A 141 12.84 -15.70 -8.34
CA ASP A 141 12.30 -15.25 -9.62
C ASP A 141 11.27 -14.13 -9.46
N VAL A 142 10.36 -14.25 -8.48
CA VAL A 142 9.39 -13.21 -8.12
C VAL A 142 10.09 -11.96 -7.56
N LYS A 143 11.03 -12.14 -6.64
CA LYS A 143 11.83 -11.05 -6.06
C LYS A 143 12.60 -10.28 -7.12
N ASN A 144 13.23 -11.01 -8.06
CA ASN A 144 13.99 -10.42 -9.16
C ASN A 144 13.09 -9.66 -10.14
N ALA A 145 11.93 -10.22 -10.49
CA ALA A 145 10.96 -9.55 -11.36
C ALA A 145 10.43 -8.24 -10.73
N ILE A 146 10.13 -8.26 -9.43
CA ILE A 146 9.71 -7.07 -8.68
C ILE A 146 10.84 -6.03 -8.66
N SER A 147 12.07 -6.43 -8.36
CA SER A 147 13.23 -5.52 -8.32
C SER A 147 13.49 -4.88 -9.68
N ALA A 148 13.41 -5.64 -10.77
CA ALA A 148 13.56 -5.14 -12.13
C ALA A 148 12.45 -4.15 -12.51
N MET A 149 11.21 -4.38 -12.06
CA MET A 149 10.10 -3.45 -12.25
C MET A 149 10.32 -2.15 -11.48
N ILE A 150 10.71 -2.25 -10.18
CA ILE A 150 10.98 -1.08 -9.32
C ILE A 150 12.10 -0.20 -9.91
N ALA A 151 13.14 -0.80 -10.49
CA ALA A 151 14.23 -0.05 -11.11
C ALA A 151 13.77 0.85 -12.28
N LYS A 152 12.68 0.48 -12.96
CA LYS A 152 12.10 1.24 -14.07
C LYS A 152 10.94 2.17 -13.65
N GLU A 153 10.51 2.09 -12.40
CA GLU A 153 9.30 2.77 -11.92
C GLU A 153 9.42 4.30 -11.98
N ASP A 154 10.57 4.87 -11.67
CA ASP A 154 10.80 6.32 -11.74
C ASP A 154 10.52 6.87 -13.14
N THR A 155 11.05 6.21 -14.18
CA THR A 155 10.84 6.61 -15.57
C THR A 155 9.36 6.57 -15.95
N ALA A 156 8.64 5.53 -15.54
CA ALA A 156 7.22 5.38 -15.80
C ALA A 156 6.38 6.44 -15.06
N VAL A 157 6.71 6.71 -13.81
CA VAL A 157 6.04 7.75 -13.00
C VAL A 157 6.30 9.13 -13.59
N ILE A 158 7.55 9.47 -13.89
CA ILE A 158 7.93 10.76 -14.51
C ILE A 158 7.17 10.97 -15.82
N ALA A 159 7.12 9.97 -16.68
CA ALA A 159 6.39 10.06 -17.95
C ALA A 159 4.89 10.30 -17.72
N THR A 160 4.31 9.64 -16.71
CA THR A 160 2.88 9.78 -16.39
C THR A 160 2.55 11.18 -15.87
N ILE A 161 3.31 11.69 -14.89
CA ILE A 161 3.03 12.99 -14.29
C ILE A 161 3.38 14.16 -15.22
N LYS A 162 4.32 14.00 -16.16
CA LYS A 162 4.54 14.94 -17.27
C LYS A 162 3.30 15.09 -18.13
N LYS A 163 2.69 13.96 -18.52
CA LYS A 163 1.41 13.98 -19.29
C LYS A 163 0.27 14.66 -18.53
N GLN A 164 0.31 14.66 -17.21
CA GLN A 164 -0.64 15.36 -16.35
C GLN A 164 -0.30 16.84 -16.10
N GLY A 165 0.72 17.38 -16.77
CA GLY A 165 1.09 18.79 -16.70
C GLY A 165 2.09 19.17 -15.61
N ALA A 166 2.75 18.20 -14.97
CA ALA A 166 3.78 18.50 -13.98
C ALA A 166 5.02 19.16 -14.65
N LYS A 167 5.42 20.34 -14.15
CA LYS A 167 6.50 21.13 -14.75
C LYS A 167 7.91 20.59 -14.47
N ASN A 168 8.14 19.94 -13.32
CA ASN A 168 9.47 19.47 -12.91
C ASN A 168 9.39 18.12 -12.17
N PRO A 169 8.89 17.05 -12.80
CA PRO A 169 8.64 15.78 -12.13
C PRO A 169 9.92 15.11 -11.63
N GLU A 170 11.05 15.29 -12.33
CA GLU A 170 12.34 14.75 -11.92
C GLU A 170 12.80 15.34 -10.59
N LYS A 171 12.64 16.67 -10.40
CA LYS A 171 12.97 17.34 -9.14
C LYS A 171 12.09 16.85 -7.99
N VAL A 172 10.81 16.62 -8.26
CA VAL A 172 9.85 16.11 -7.27
C VAL A 172 10.24 14.69 -6.83
N ILE A 173 10.52 13.79 -7.76
CA ILE A 173 10.95 12.42 -7.46
C ILE A 173 12.29 12.43 -6.70
N ALA A 174 13.25 13.24 -7.11
CA ALA A 174 14.52 13.35 -6.40
C ALA A 174 14.36 13.89 -4.97
N ALA A 175 13.50 14.89 -4.76
CA ALA A 175 13.18 15.40 -3.43
C ALA A 175 12.49 14.34 -2.56
N PHE A 176 11.54 13.60 -3.12
CA PHE A 176 10.88 12.50 -2.44
C PHE A 176 11.87 11.41 -2.01
N LYS A 177 12.78 10.99 -2.89
CA LYS A 177 13.81 10.00 -2.57
C LYS A 177 14.77 10.45 -1.48
N ARG A 178 15.21 11.72 -1.50
CA ARG A 178 16.01 12.29 -0.42
C ARG A 178 15.26 12.28 0.91
N THR A 179 13.99 12.60 0.90
CA THR A 179 13.15 12.55 2.10
C THR A 179 13.00 11.13 2.61
N LEU A 180 12.71 10.16 1.74
CA LEU A 180 12.66 8.75 2.11
C LEU A 180 13.96 8.26 2.74
N ALA A 181 15.12 8.68 2.22
CA ALA A 181 16.42 8.28 2.75
C ALA A 181 16.60 8.72 4.21
N LYS A 182 16.07 9.90 4.59
CA LYS A 182 16.09 10.36 5.99
C LYS A 182 15.25 9.49 6.92
N TRP A 183 14.22 8.81 6.39
CA TRP A 183 13.28 8.01 7.17
C TRP A 183 13.59 6.52 7.18
N ARG A 184 14.57 6.05 6.41
CA ARG A 184 14.96 4.63 6.34
C ARG A 184 15.44 4.06 7.68
N GLY A 185 15.94 4.90 8.59
CA GLY A 185 16.36 4.49 9.93
C GLY A 185 15.21 4.27 10.91
N PHE A 186 13.99 4.66 10.56
CA PHE A 186 12.81 4.43 11.40
C PHE A 186 12.30 3.02 11.18
N SER A 187 12.47 2.18 12.18
CA SER A 187 11.97 0.82 12.17
C SER A 187 10.46 0.79 12.42
N GLN A 188 9.83 -0.31 12.02
CA GLN A 188 8.43 -0.55 12.39
C GLN A 188 8.21 -0.57 13.92
N ASN A 189 9.25 -0.89 14.69
CA ASN A 189 9.19 -0.91 16.14
C ASN A 189 9.12 0.51 16.73
N ASP A 190 9.80 1.49 16.12
CA ASP A 190 9.72 2.90 16.54
C ASP A 190 8.30 3.45 16.40
N ILE A 191 7.62 3.09 15.32
CA ILE A 191 6.22 3.49 15.07
C ILE A 191 5.25 2.77 16.02
N LYS A 192 5.47 1.46 16.27
CA LYS A 192 4.64 0.66 17.18
C LYS A 192 4.75 1.11 18.63
N GLY A 193 5.98 1.47 19.04
CA GLY A 193 6.26 1.84 20.44
C GLY A 193 5.94 3.30 20.76
N ASN A 194 5.97 4.19 19.77
CA ASN A 194 5.92 5.61 20.04
C ASN A 194 5.34 6.46 18.88
N ALA A 195 4.04 6.31 18.63
CA ALA A 195 3.35 7.12 17.62
C ALA A 195 3.50 8.64 17.88
N GLU A 196 3.60 9.03 19.16
CA GLU A 196 3.80 10.41 19.60
C GLU A 196 5.20 10.93 19.27
N ALA A 197 6.25 10.11 19.42
CA ALA A 197 7.60 10.48 19.02
C ALA A 197 7.70 10.60 17.49
N TYR A 198 7.11 9.68 16.74
CA TYR A 198 7.03 9.75 15.29
C TYR A 198 6.30 11.02 14.82
N ALA A 199 5.19 11.37 15.44
CA ALA A 199 4.45 12.59 15.15
C ALA A 199 5.28 13.86 15.42
N ARG A 200 6.10 13.87 16.49
CA ARG A 200 7.03 14.98 16.79
C ARG A 200 8.10 15.17 15.71
N ILE A 201 8.58 14.08 15.14
CA ILE A 201 9.57 14.12 14.06
C ILE A 201 8.94 14.66 12.77
N LEU A 202 7.69 14.32 12.48
CA LEU A 202 6.95 14.82 11.31
C LEU A 202 6.65 16.34 11.37
N LYS A 203 6.68 16.92 12.56
CA LYS A 203 6.49 18.37 12.78
C LYS A 203 7.74 19.23 12.51
N ARG A 204 8.92 18.61 12.39
CA ARG A 204 10.20 19.27 12.10
C ARG A 204 10.45 19.35 10.60
#